data_407ded7598ff8f52d961041afcd2d896
#
_entry.id   407ded7598ff8f52d961041afcd2d896
#
_cell.length_a   1.000
_cell.length_b   1.000
_cell.length_c   1.000
_cell.angle_alpha   90.00
_cell.angle_beta   90.00
_cell.angle_gamma   90.00
#
_symmetry.space_group_name_H-M   'P 1'
#
loop_
_entity.id
_entity.type
_entity.pdbx_description
1 polymer ?
#
loop_
_entity_poly.entity_id
_entity_poly.type
_entity_poly.pdbx_seq_one_letter_code
_entity_poly.pdbx_strand_id
1 'polypeptide(L)'
;RVIDDVKDFAQGLMDRRQFNGMSLLDREGNSLVLVNVKGINENLNNQIAQTGRYFQYDESYKIAILTNMVDMYFFSDFQTPGVMDEEPFNKINLETYTQQDIDFLELFQRDYFLDHFDELYSKWKHRYTL
;
A
#
# COMPACT_ATOMS: atom_id res chain seq x y z
N ARG A 1 -12.31 12.69 14.84
CA ARG A 1 -12.46 11.24 14.74
C ARG A 1 -11.93 10.71 13.40
N VAL A 2 -12.36 11.33 12.33
CA VAL A 2 -11.88 10.97 10.98
C VAL A 2 -10.38 11.17 10.88
N ILE A 3 -9.86 12.27 11.42
CA ILE A 3 -8.43 12.52 11.46
C ILE A 3 -7.72 11.44 12.27
N ASP A 4 -8.34 11.03 13.38
CA ASP A 4 -7.76 9.99 14.22
C ASP A 4 -7.70 8.66 13.49
N ASP A 5 -8.72 8.32 12.70
CA ASP A 5 -8.73 7.07 11.94
C ASP A 5 -7.57 6.99 10.96
N VAL A 6 -7.28 8.09 10.25
CA VAL A 6 -6.17 8.15 9.30
C VAL A 6 -4.83 8.04 10.04
N LYS A 7 -4.69 8.78 11.14
CA LYS A 7 -3.46 8.73 11.94
C LYS A 7 -3.24 7.35 12.55
N ASP A 8 -4.32 6.72 13.03
CA ASP A 8 -4.23 5.39 13.62
C ASP A 8 -3.77 4.36 12.59
N PHE A 9 -4.29 4.43 11.35
CA PHE A 9 -3.85 3.56 10.28
C PHE A 9 -2.36 3.74 10.02
N ALA A 10 -1.91 4.98 9.86
CA ALA A 10 -0.52 5.29 9.58
C ALA A 10 0.38 4.85 10.73
N GLN A 11 -0.04 5.10 11.98
CA GLN A 11 0.74 4.71 13.15
C GLN A 11 0.82 3.19 13.26
N GLY A 12 -0.24 2.49 12.89
CA GLY A 12 -0.24 1.03 12.88
C GLY A 12 0.78 0.47 11.91
N LEU A 13 0.97 1.11 10.75
CA LEU A 13 2.00 0.71 9.81
C LEU A 13 3.39 0.88 10.41
N MET A 14 3.61 2.02 11.09
CA MET A 14 4.91 2.28 11.71
C MET A 14 5.20 1.35 12.88
N ASP A 15 4.21 1.06 13.69
CA ASP A 15 4.38 0.22 14.88
C ASP A 15 4.74 -1.21 14.52
N ARG A 16 4.33 -1.68 13.35
CA ARG A 16 4.65 -3.03 12.89
C ARG A 16 6.01 -3.11 12.23
N ARG A 17 6.61 -1.98 11.91
CA ARG A 17 7.87 -1.96 11.20
C ARG A 17 9.00 -2.39 12.12
N GLN A 18 9.77 -3.38 11.70
CA GLN A 18 10.95 -3.82 12.42
C GLN A 18 12.23 -3.25 11.81
N PHE A 19 12.16 -2.90 10.51
CA PHE A 19 13.26 -2.26 9.79
C PHE A 19 12.66 -1.59 8.55
N ASN A 20 13.41 -1.48 7.45
CA ASN A 20 13.00 -0.68 6.29
C ASN A 20 11.71 -1.11 5.62
N GLY A 21 11.25 -2.32 5.83
CA GLY A 21 10.03 -2.82 5.22
C GLY A 21 9.34 -3.83 6.10
N MET A 22 8.06 -4.05 5.82
CA MET A 22 7.29 -5.08 6.51
C MET A 22 6.32 -5.71 5.52
N SER A 23 5.79 -6.88 5.89
CA SER A 23 4.78 -7.57 5.11
C SER A 23 3.51 -7.70 5.94
N LEU A 24 2.37 -7.45 5.29
CA LEU A 24 1.08 -7.80 5.85
C LEU A 24 0.67 -9.12 5.23
N LEU A 25 0.23 -10.06 6.06
CA LEU A 25 0.01 -11.44 5.64
C LEU A 25 -1.46 -11.71 5.35
N ASP A 26 -1.70 -12.64 4.41
CA ASP A 26 -3.03 -13.16 4.18
C ASP A 26 -3.36 -14.22 5.26
N ARG A 27 -4.52 -14.87 5.15
CA ARG A 27 -4.97 -15.83 6.17
C ARG A 27 -4.16 -17.12 6.18
N GLU A 28 -3.48 -17.43 5.07
CA GLU A 28 -2.62 -18.59 4.96
C GLU A 28 -1.18 -18.32 5.39
N GLY A 29 -0.89 -17.08 5.80
CA GLY A 29 0.45 -16.70 6.24
C GLY A 29 1.38 -16.26 5.11
N ASN A 30 0.85 -16.08 3.89
CA ASN A 30 1.65 -15.58 2.78
C ASN A 30 1.70 -14.06 2.80
N SER A 31 2.83 -13.49 2.38
CA SER A 31 2.97 -12.04 2.28
C SER A 31 2.10 -11.51 1.16
N LEU A 32 1.16 -10.63 1.47
CA LEU A 32 0.24 -10.07 0.49
C LEU A 32 0.55 -8.61 0.19
N VAL A 33 0.86 -7.84 1.21
CA VAL A 33 1.12 -6.40 1.08
C VAL A 33 2.52 -6.10 1.60
N LEU A 34 3.33 -5.49 0.74
CA LEU A 34 4.64 -4.96 1.13
C LEU A 34 4.44 -3.53 1.62
N VAL A 35 4.98 -3.20 2.79
CA VAL A 35 4.95 -1.84 3.30
C VAL A 35 6.37 -1.35 3.46
N ASN A 36 6.72 -0.28 2.75
CA ASN A 36 8.05 0.33 2.80
C ASN A 36 7.92 1.74 3.38
N VAL A 37 8.41 1.92 4.60
CA VAL A 37 8.29 3.19 5.32
C VAL A 37 9.61 3.93 5.26
N LYS A 38 9.57 5.19 4.82
CA LYS A 38 10.74 6.05 4.68
C LYS A 38 10.68 7.22 5.64
N GLY A 39 11.80 7.91 5.81
CA GLY A 39 11.85 9.10 6.66
C GLY A 39 10.98 10.22 6.12
N ILE A 40 10.49 11.06 7.02
CA ILE A 40 9.49 12.09 6.68
C ILE A 40 9.99 13.08 5.64
N ASN A 41 11.30 13.28 5.53
CA ASN A 41 11.88 14.23 4.57
C ASN A 41 12.32 13.57 3.26
N GLU A 42 12.13 12.27 3.10
CA GLU A 42 12.53 11.59 1.88
C GLU A 42 11.48 11.76 0.80
N ASN A 43 11.95 11.99 -0.43
CA ASN A 43 11.07 12.06 -1.59
C ASN A 43 10.75 10.64 -2.04
N LEU A 44 9.48 10.27 -1.99
CA LEU A 44 9.06 8.91 -2.33
C LEU A 44 9.37 8.54 -3.77
N ASN A 45 9.38 9.51 -4.69
CA ASN A 45 9.69 9.22 -6.09
C ASN A 45 11.09 8.59 -6.25
N ASN A 46 12.00 8.90 -5.35
CA ASN A 46 13.35 8.34 -5.39
C ASN A 46 13.42 6.94 -4.79
N GLN A 47 12.32 6.45 -4.22
CA GLN A 47 12.28 5.17 -3.53
C GLN A 47 11.45 4.12 -4.27
N ILE A 48 10.86 4.47 -5.40
CA ILE A 48 9.98 3.57 -6.14
C ILE A 48 10.75 2.35 -6.66
N ALA A 49 11.93 2.57 -7.24
CA ALA A 49 12.71 1.47 -7.80
C ALA A 49 13.11 0.46 -6.71
N GLN A 50 13.49 0.93 -5.53
CA GLN A 50 13.84 0.06 -4.42
C GLN A 50 12.63 -0.75 -3.96
N THR A 51 11.47 -0.10 -3.86
CA THR A 51 10.23 -0.76 -3.48
C THR A 51 9.89 -1.86 -4.49
N GLY A 52 10.07 -1.58 -5.78
CA GLY A 52 9.83 -2.56 -6.83
C GLY A 52 10.75 -3.78 -6.72
N ARG A 53 12.02 -3.56 -6.33
CA ARG A 53 12.94 -4.67 -6.12
C ARG A 53 12.49 -5.54 -4.95
N TYR A 54 12.06 -4.93 -3.86
CA TYR A 54 11.55 -5.68 -2.70
C TYR A 54 10.29 -6.46 -3.04
N PHE A 55 9.43 -5.88 -3.87
CA PHE A 55 8.19 -6.52 -4.31
C PHE A 55 8.46 -7.85 -5.01
N GLN A 56 9.55 -7.96 -5.74
CA GLN A 56 9.89 -9.17 -6.47
C GLN A 56 10.51 -10.26 -5.61
N TYR A 57 10.83 -9.97 -4.36
CA TYR A 57 11.41 -10.97 -3.47
C TYR A 57 10.43 -12.07 -3.07
N ASP A 58 9.12 -11.81 -3.18
CA ASP A 58 8.11 -12.78 -2.80
C ASP A 58 6.97 -12.73 -3.81
N GLU A 59 6.68 -13.88 -4.44
CA GLU A 59 5.65 -13.98 -5.48
C GLU A 59 4.26 -13.71 -4.96
N SER A 60 4.04 -13.82 -3.65
CA SER A 60 2.71 -13.62 -3.08
C SER A 60 2.35 -12.14 -2.90
N TYR A 61 3.31 -11.23 -3.02
CA TYR A 61 2.99 -9.80 -2.97
C TYR A 61 2.08 -9.39 -4.11
N LYS A 62 1.00 -8.68 -3.79
CA LYS A 62 0.09 -8.12 -4.79
C LYS A 62 -0.08 -6.62 -4.65
N ILE A 63 0.20 -6.07 -3.49
CA ILE A 63 0.08 -4.64 -3.21
C ILE A 63 1.38 -4.18 -2.56
N ALA A 64 1.83 -2.97 -2.90
CA ALA A 64 2.91 -2.32 -2.19
C ALA A 64 2.45 -0.94 -1.73
N ILE A 65 2.76 -0.61 -0.50
CA ILE A 65 2.50 0.71 0.07
C ILE A 65 3.85 1.34 0.37
N LEU A 66 4.12 2.49 -0.23
CA LEU A 66 5.33 3.27 -0.01
C LEU A 66 4.92 4.56 0.66
N THR A 67 5.45 4.84 1.85
CA THR A 67 5.05 6.02 2.59
C THR A 67 6.22 6.64 3.35
N ASN A 68 6.17 7.96 3.51
CA ASN A 68 7.06 8.73 4.39
C ASN A 68 6.25 9.43 5.49
N MET A 69 4.99 9.01 5.69
CA MET A 69 4.06 9.57 6.67
C MET A 69 3.51 10.95 6.31
N VAL A 70 3.94 11.50 5.17
CA VAL A 70 3.32 12.69 4.57
C VAL A 70 2.54 12.23 3.35
N ASP A 71 3.15 11.41 2.52
CA ASP A 71 2.53 10.85 1.33
C ASP A 71 2.45 9.34 1.44
N MET A 72 1.44 8.74 0.82
CA MET A 72 1.31 7.29 0.67
C MET A 72 1.04 6.98 -0.80
N TYR A 73 1.87 6.12 -1.36
CA TYR A 73 1.72 5.64 -2.73
C TYR A 73 1.33 4.17 -2.69
N PHE A 74 0.36 3.79 -3.53
CA PHE A 74 -0.15 2.42 -3.60
C PHE A 74 0.14 1.85 -4.97
N PHE A 75 0.84 0.71 -5.00
CA PHE A 75 1.24 0.04 -6.24
C PHE A 75 0.70 -1.38 -6.28
N SER A 76 0.58 -1.92 -7.47
CA SER A 76 0.25 -3.32 -7.68
C SER A 76 1.04 -3.87 -8.87
N ASP A 77 0.62 -5.01 -9.39
CA ASP A 77 1.26 -5.66 -10.54
C ASP A 77 0.27 -5.81 -11.70
N PHE A 78 -0.47 -4.75 -11.98
CA PHE A 78 -1.56 -4.83 -12.95
C PHE A 78 -1.10 -5.10 -14.37
N GLN A 79 0.07 -4.60 -14.75
CA GLN A 79 0.56 -4.73 -16.13
C GLN A 79 1.27 -6.05 -16.37
N THR A 80 2.09 -6.48 -15.43
CA THR A 80 2.82 -7.74 -15.53
C THR A 80 2.75 -8.43 -14.18
N PRO A 81 2.05 -9.55 -14.06
CA PRO A 81 1.94 -10.24 -12.78
C PRO A 81 3.31 -10.49 -12.16
N GLY A 82 3.44 -10.15 -10.87
CA GLY A 82 4.67 -10.33 -10.13
C GLY A 82 5.69 -9.21 -10.28
N VAL A 83 5.43 -8.24 -11.17
CA VAL A 83 6.32 -7.09 -11.37
C VAL A 83 5.56 -5.83 -10.99
N MET A 84 6.06 -5.10 -10.01
CA MET A 84 5.40 -3.88 -9.55
C MET A 84 5.31 -2.86 -10.68
N ASP A 85 4.12 -2.27 -10.86
CA ASP A 85 3.90 -1.21 -11.83
C ASP A 85 4.80 0.00 -11.52
N GLU A 86 5.18 0.74 -12.55
CA GLU A 86 6.03 1.93 -12.36
C GLU A 86 5.25 3.09 -11.78
N GLU A 87 3.94 3.15 -12.04
CA GLU A 87 3.07 4.22 -11.55
C GLU A 87 2.14 3.70 -10.46
N PRO A 88 1.94 4.46 -9.38
CA PRO A 88 0.98 4.05 -8.35
C PRO A 88 -0.45 4.10 -8.90
N PHE A 89 -1.30 3.21 -8.40
CA PHE A 89 -2.71 3.26 -8.77
C PHE A 89 -3.51 4.20 -7.86
N ASN A 90 -2.92 4.61 -6.74
CA ASN A 90 -3.50 5.64 -5.90
C ASN A 90 -2.40 6.33 -5.09
N LYS A 91 -2.64 7.60 -4.77
CA LYS A 91 -1.77 8.43 -3.93
C LYS A 91 -2.63 9.15 -2.92
N ILE A 92 -2.16 9.24 -1.69
CA ILE A 92 -2.83 9.98 -0.64
C ILE A 92 -1.82 10.90 0.03
N ASN A 93 -2.21 12.17 0.26
CA ASN A 93 -1.43 13.07 1.09
C ASN A 93 -2.09 13.09 2.48
N LEU A 94 -1.34 12.67 3.50
CA LEU A 94 -1.87 12.52 4.84
C LEU A 94 -2.12 13.84 5.56
N GLU A 95 -1.65 14.95 4.99
CA GLU A 95 -1.89 16.30 5.54
C GLU A 95 -3.12 16.97 4.94
N THR A 96 -3.51 16.56 3.73
CA THR A 96 -4.61 17.19 2.99
C THR A 96 -5.63 16.17 2.48
N TYR A 97 -5.77 15.05 3.16
CA TYR A 97 -6.62 13.97 2.71
C TYR A 97 -8.09 14.37 2.64
N THR A 98 -8.84 13.65 1.79
CA THR A 98 -10.27 13.86 1.55
C THR A 98 -11.07 12.70 2.12
N GLN A 99 -12.41 12.83 2.08
CA GLN A 99 -13.27 11.72 2.47
C GLN A 99 -13.06 10.50 1.56
N GLN A 100 -12.80 10.73 0.27
CA GLN A 100 -12.50 9.63 -0.65
C GLN A 100 -11.26 8.88 -0.24
N ASP A 101 -10.24 9.60 0.25
CA ASP A 101 -9.00 8.97 0.72
C ASP A 101 -9.29 8.09 1.94
N ILE A 102 -10.13 8.56 2.86
CA ILE A 102 -10.52 7.80 4.04
C ILE A 102 -11.26 6.54 3.62
N ASP A 103 -12.21 6.65 2.69
CA ASP A 103 -12.96 5.50 2.20
C ASP A 103 -12.03 4.47 1.57
N PHE A 104 -11.02 4.94 0.84
CA PHE A 104 -10.02 4.05 0.26
C PHE A 104 -9.22 3.31 1.33
N LEU A 105 -8.75 4.03 2.35
CA LEU A 105 -7.98 3.41 3.43
C LEU A 105 -8.79 2.38 4.22
N GLU A 106 -10.09 2.62 4.37
CA GLU A 106 -10.96 1.67 5.07
C GLU A 106 -11.06 0.33 4.36
N LEU A 107 -10.81 0.30 3.05
CA LEU A 107 -10.79 -0.96 2.30
C LEU A 107 -9.66 -1.87 2.76
N PHE A 108 -8.65 -1.31 3.41
CA PHE A 108 -7.50 -2.07 3.89
C PHE A 108 -7.67 -2.59 5.33
N GLN A 109 -8.84 -2.38 5.93
CA GLN A 109 -9.14 -3.02 7.20
C GLN A 109 -9.02 -4.53 7.00
N ARG A 110 -8.34 -5.20 7.91
CA ARG A 110 -7.86 -6.55 7.70
C ARG A 110 -8.91 -7.53 7.19
N ASP A 111 -10.01 -7.67 7.91
CA ASP A 111 -11.01 -8.67 7.54
C ASP A 111 -11.68 -8.32 6.22
N TYR A 112 -12.05 -7.06 6.03
CA TYR A 112 -12.67 -6.64 4.78
C TYR A 112 -11.72 -6.85 3.61
N PHE A 113 -10.49 -6.42 3.75
CA PHE A 113 -9.49 -6.51 2.69
C PHE A 113 -9.24 -7.97 2.28
N LEU A 114 -9.05 -8.83 3.27
CA LEU A 114 -8.77 -10.24 2.98
C LEU A 114 -9.95 -10.96 2.36
N ASP A 115 -11.16 -10.63 2.81
CA ASP A 115 -12.38 -11.27 2.29
C ASP A 115 -12.74 -10.80 0.89
N HIS A 116 -12.34 -9.58 0.51
CA HIS A 116 -12.74 -8.95 -0.75
C HIS A 116 -11.56 -8.66 -1.69
N PHE A 117 -10.38 -9.21 -1.39
CA PHE A 117 -9.18 -8.85 -2.14
C PHE A 117 -9.32 -9.05 -3.64
N ASP A 118 -9.85 -10.20 -4.07
CA ASP A 118 -9.95 -10.50 -5.50
C ASP A 118 -10.85 -9.50 -6.22
N GLU A 119 -11.94 -9.10 -5.59
CA GLU A 119 -12.84 -8.09 -6.15
C GLU A 119 -12.16 -6.73 -6.22
N LEU A 120 -11.46 -6.34 -5.16
CA LEU A 120 -10.76 -5.07 -5.11
C LEU A 120 -9.65 -5.02 -6.17
N TYR A 121 -8.87 -6.09 -6.25
CA TYR A 121 -7.78 -6.18 -7.22
C TYR A 121 -8.31 -6.02 -8.64
N SER A 122 -9.38 -6.75 -8.99
CA SER A 122 -9.99 -6.67 -10.32
C SER A 122 -10.51 -5.29 -10.64
N LYS A 123 -11.18 -4.66 -9.67
CA LYS A 123 -11.72 -3.31 -9.85
C LYS A 123 -10.61 -2.29 -10.04
N TRP A 124 -9.58 -2.34 -9.21
CA TRP A 124 -8.45 -1.41 -9.32
C TRP A 124 -7.70 -1.61 -10.63
N LYS A 125 -7.49 -2.86 -11.03
CA LYS A 125 -6.81 -3.18 -12.28
C LYS A 125 -7.58 -2.63 -13.47
N HIS A 126 -8.91 -2.82 -13.49
CA HIS A 126 -9.74 -2.31 -14.57
C HIS A 126 -9.60 -0.80 -14.70
N ARG A 127 -9.68 -0.09 -13.58
CA ARG A 127 -9.56 1.36 -13.57
C ARG A 127 -8.17 1.83 -14.02
N TYR A 128 -7.14 1.13 -13.55
CA TYR A 128 -5.75 1.48 -13.86
C TYR A 128 -5.43 1.32 -15.35
N THR A 129 -6.01 0.30 -15.98
CA THR A 129 -5.69 -0.03 -17.37
C THR A 129 -6.65 0.62 -18.38
N LEU A 130 -7.55 1.48 -17.93
CA LEU A 130 -8.37 2.26 -18.83
C LEU A 130 -7.54 3.39 -19.45
#